data_03d318056bbac480678bac7c5a6b6b93
#
_entry.id   03d318056bbac480678bac7c5a6b6b93
#
_cell.length_a   1.000
_cell.length_b   1.000
_cell.length_c   1.000
_cell.angle_alpha   90.00
_cell.angle_beta   90.00
_cell.angle_gamma   90.00
#
_symmetry.space_group_name_H-M   'P 1'
#
loop_
_entity.id
_entity.type
_entity.pdbx_description
1 polymer ?
#
loop_
_entity_poly.entity_id
_entity_poly.type
_entity_poly.pdbx_seq_one_letter_code
_entity_poly.pdbx_strand_id
1 'polypeptide(L)'
;MLEDGGKVVAAGRLNQRQEPSYAEAGWEYDAKEEEVMVLHTLVVSPKGENRGYGKAFVLFYEDFAIKRGCKYLRMDTNEKNRRARKFYSKMGYKEVGIVPCEFNGIRGVQLVCLEKKL
;
A
#
# COMPACT_ATOMS: atom_id res chain seq x y z
N MET A 1 6.47 -10.80 6.55
CA MET A 1 6.36 -11.69 5.39
C MET A 1 5.24 -12.69 5.62
N LEU A 2 4.56 -13.07 4.56
CA LEU A 2 3.55 -14.12 4.60
C LEU A 2 4.15 -15.41 4.05
N GLU A 3 4.03 -16.50 4.77
CA GLU A 3 4.58 -17.80 4.39
C GLU A 3 3.49 -18.85 4.26
N ASP A 4 3.69 -19.79 3.34
CA ASP A 4 2.84 -20.95 3.15
C ASP A 4 3.72 -22.16 2.87
N GLY A 5 3.64 -23.19 3.72
CA GLY A 5 4.46 -24.38 3.62
C GLY A 5 5.97 -24.12 3.69
N GLY A 6 6.40 -23.11 4.45
CA GLY A 6 7.80 -22.72 4.59
C GLY A 6 8.33 -21.85 3.45
N LYS A 7 7.48 -21.47 2.50
CA LYS A 7 7.86 -20.59 1.38
C LYS A 7 7.27 -19.19 1.58
N VAL A 8 8.05 -18.15 1.28
CA VAL A 8 7.55 -16.79 1.28
C VAL A 8 6.64 -16.60 0.07
N VAL A 9 5.37 -16.29 0.31
CA VAL A 9 4.36 -16.13 -0.76
C VAL A 9 3.93 -14.67 -0.93
N ALA A 10 4.17 -13.83 0.07
CA ALA A 10 3.97 -12.39 -0.03
C ALA A 10 4.92 -11.68 0.94
N ALA A 11 5.38 -10.51 0.57
CA ALA A 11 6.23 -9.67 1.40
C ALA A 11 5.94 -8.20 1.13
N GLY A 12 6.11 -7.38 2.15
CA GLY A 12 5.98 -5.93 2.04
C GLY A 12 6.71 -5.25 3.17
N ARG A 13 6.85 -3.94 3.09
CA ARG A 13 7.48 -3.13 4.12
C ARG A 13 6.45 -2.19 4.72
N LEU A 14 6.29 -2.26 6.03
CA LEU A 14 5.34 -1.44 6.79
C LEU A 14 6.13 -0.51 7.70
N ASN A 15 5.86 0.78 7.62
CA ASN A 15 6.38 1.76 8.58
C ASN A 15 5.50 3.02 8.57
N GLN A 16 5.86 4.00 9.39
CA GLN A 16 5.13 5.25 9.51
C GLN A 16 5.78 6.39 8.73
N ARG A 17 6.70 6.07 7.80
CA ARG A 17 7.34 7.07 6.94
C ARG A 17 6.59 7.20 5.63
N GLN A 18 6.14 8.41 5.33
CA GLN A 18 5.53 8.72 4.05
C GLN A 18 6.60 9.12 3.04
N GLU A 19 6.43 8.69 1.79
CA GLU A 19 7.32 9.10 0.70
C GLU A 19 7.20 10.62 0.49
N PRO A 20 8.30 11.31 0.10
CA PRO A 20 8.23 12.76 -0.16
C PRO A 20 7.16 13.16 -1.16
N SER A 21 6.92 12.35 -2.19
CA SER A 21 5.88 12.60 -3.19
C SER A 21 4.47 12.59 -2.62
N TYR A 22 4.27 11.99 -1.45
CA TYR A 22 2.95 11.96 -0.79
C TYR A 22 2.48 13.36 -0.39
N ALA A 23 3.38 14.32 -0.21
CA ALA A 23 3.00 15.69 0.12
C ALA A 23 2.13 16.34 -0.95
N GLU A 24 2.23 15.90 -2.20
CA GLU A 24 1.47 16.43 -3.33
C GLU A 24 0.11 15.75 -3.53
N ALA A 25 -0.16 14.65 -2.81
CA ALA A 25 -1.42 13.93 -2.94
C ALA A 25 -2.55 14.65 -2.21
N GLY A 26 -3.76 14.52 -2.74
CA GLY A 26 -4.96 15.09 -2.12
C GLY A 26 -5.56 14.20 -1.05
N TRP A 27 -4.80 13.90 0.01
CA TRP A 27 -5.27 13.04 1.10
C TRP A 27 -6.59 13.55 1.67
N GLU A 28 -7.53 12.65 1.87
CA GLU A 28 -8.85 12.97 2.39
C GLU A 28 -8.78 13.31 3.88
N TYR A 29 -7.86 12.69 4.61
CA TYR A 29 -7.73 12.86 6.05
C TYR A 29 -6.45 13.62 6.39
N ASP A 30 -6.60 14.68 7.20
CA ASP A 30 -5.47 15.38 7.79
C ASP A 30 -4.99 14.58 9.00
N ALA A 31 -3.96 13.77 8.79
CA ALA A 31 -3.48 12.82 9.78
C ALA A 31 -2.05 13.15 10.18
N LYS A 32 -1.77 13.01 11.48
CA LYS A 32 -0.41 13.11 12.00
C LYS A 32 0.39 11.87 11.60
N GLU A 33 1.70 12.02 11.48
CA GLU A 33 2.59 10.93 11.06
C GLU A 33 2.41 9.67 11.90
N GLU A 34 2.27 9.82 13.22
CA GLU A 34 2.06 8.68 14.13
C GLU A 34 0.71 7.98 13.96
N GLU A 35 -0.25 8.62 13.28
CA GLU A 35 -1.57 8.05 13.02
C GLU A 35 -1.65 7.25 11.72
N VAL A 36 -0.58 7.25 10.93
CA VAL A 36 -0.56 6.66 9.59
C VAL A 36 0.40 5.48 9.53
N MET A 37 -0.08 4.36 9.02
CA MET A 37 0.77 3.23 8.64
C MET A 37 0.85 3.16 7.12
N VAL A 38 2.06 3.05 6.58
CA VAL A 38 2.31 3.04 5.13
C VAL A 38 2.78 1.66 4.69
N LEU A 39 2.14 1.14 3.66
CA LEU A 39 2.61 -0.05 2.95
C LEU A 39 3.46 0.42 1.76
N HIS A 40 4.75 0.16 1.82
CA HIS A 40 5.68 0.65 0.80
C HIS A 40 5.77 -0.23 -0.43
N THR A 41 5.80 -1.52 -0.26
CA THR A 41 5.94 -2.42 -1.40
C THR A 41 5.28 -3.75 -1.06
N LEU A 42 4.32 -4.16 -1.84
CA LEU A 42 3.73 -5.48 -1.71
C LEU A 42 4.17 -6.33 -2.90
N VAL A 43 4.82 -7.43 -2.60
CA VAL A 43 5.22 -8.43 -3.59
C VAL A 43 4.52 -9.75 -3.26
N VAL A 44 3.83 -10.29 -4.23
CA VAL A 44 3.15 -11.59 -4.10
C VAL A 44 3.78 -12.57 -5.07
N SER A 45 4.04 -13.80 -4.61
CA SER A 45 4.59 -14.85 -5.46
C SER A 45 3.70 -15.07 -6.68
N PRO A 46 4.25 -15.11 -7.92
CA PRO A 46 3.46 -15.37 -9.11
C PRO A 46 2.67 -16.68 -9.05
N LYS A 47 3.21 -17.68 -8.38
CA LYS A 47 2.53 -18.97 -8.19
C LYS A 47 1.34 -18.89 -7.23
N GLY A 48 1.26 -17.84 -6.42
CA GLY A 48 0.23 -17.62 -5.42
C GLY A 48 -0.81 -16.57 -5.76
N GLU A 49 -0.73 -15.94 -6.93
CA GLU A 49 -1.57 -14.79 -7.28
C GLU A 49 -3.08 -15.03 -7.10
N ASN A 50 -3.56 -16.23 -7.43
CA ASN A 50 -4.97 -16.59 -7.35
C ASN A 50 -5.35 -17.31 -6.04
N ARG A 51 -4.46 -17.33 -5.04
CA ARG A 51 -4.69 -18.02 -3.77
C ARG A 51 -5.02 -17.09 -2.61
N GLY A 52 -5.26 -15.81 -2.87
CA GLY A 52 -5.63 -14.84 -1.84
C GLY A 52 -4.49 -14.37 -0.95
N TYR A 53 -3.23 -14.58 -1.33
CA TYR A 53 -2.08 -14.16 -0.51
C TYR A 53 -1.98 -12.64 -0.40
N GLY A 54 -2.30 -11.92 -1.47
CA GLY A 54 -2.33 -10.45 -1.44
C GLY A 54 -3.36 -9.94 -0.44
N LYS A 55 -4.56 -10.51 -0.47
CA LYS A 55 -5.62 -10.18 0.48
C LYS A 55 -5.20 -10.49 1.92
N ALA A 56 -4.61 -11.66 2.15
CA ALA A 56 -4.14 -12.05 3.49
C ALA A 56 -3.08 -11.08 4.01
N PHE A 57 -2.16 -10.64 3.16
CA PHE A 57 -1.14 -9.67 3.55
C PHE A 57 -1.75 -8.30 3.88
N VAL A 58 -2.71 -7.82 3.09
CA VAL A 58 -3.38 -6.53 3.36
C VAL A 58 -4.15 -6.59 4.68
N LEU A 59 -4.82 -7.70 4.96
CA LEU A 59 -5.50 -7.87 6.26
C LEU A 59 -4.51 -7.89 7.42
N PHE A 60 -3.35 -8.50 7.25
CA PHE A 60 -2.27 -8.45 8.23
C PHE A 60 -1.77 -7.00 8.44
N TYR A 61 -1.59 -6.26 7.36
CA TYR A 61 -1.19 -4.85 7.40
C TYR A 61 -2.20 -4.02 8.19
N GLU A 62 -3.50 -4.20 7.94
CA GLU A 62 -4.55 -3.47 8.66
C GLU A 62 -4.53 -3.81 10.16
N ASP A 63 -4.43 -5.09 10.52
CA ASP A 63 -4.35 -5.54 11.90
C ASP A 63 -3.10 -5.00 12.61
N PHE A 64 -1.95 -5.03 11.93
CA PHE A 64 -0.70 -4.49 12.44
C PHE A 64 -0.83 -3.00 12.75
N ALA A 65 -1.46 -2.23 11.85
CA ALA A 65 -1.68 -0.81 12.03
C ALA A 65 -2.59 -0.52 13.23
N ILE A 66 -3.66 -1.27 13.37
CA ILE A 66 -4.59 -1.14 14.51
C ILE A 66 -3.85 -1.39 15.82
N LYS A 67 -3.03 -2.43 15.92
CA LYS A 67 -2.24 -2.76 17.11
C LYS A 67 -1.20 -1.70 17.45
N ARG A 68 -0.75 -0.93 16.46
CA ARG A 68 0.18 0.19 16.65
C ARG A 68 -0.51 1.51 16.94
N GLY A 69 -1.85 1.54 17.03
CA GLY A 69 -2.61 2.74 17.31
C GLY A 69 -2.79 3.67 16.11
N CYS A 70 -2.50 3.20 14.91
CA CYS A 70 -2.73 3.98 13.70
C CYS A 70 -4.20 4.03 13.34
N LYS A 71 -4.64 5.16 12.79
CA LYS A 71 -6.05 5.39 12.41
C LYS A 71 -6.25 5.36 10.90
N TYR A 72 -5.18 5.55 10.14
CA TYR A 72 -5.22 5.70 8.69
C TYR A 72 -4.16 4.83 8.04
N LEU A 73 -4.50 4.33 6.87
CA LEU A 73 -3.61 3.53 6.03
C LEU A 73 -3.36 4.28 4.74
N ARG A 74 -2.11 4.36 4.32
CA ARG A 74 -1.72 4.98 3.05
C ARG A 74 -0.77 4.08 2.29
N MET A 75 -0.89 4.11 0.98
CA MET A 75 -0.03 3.37 0.08
C MET A 75 -0.03 4.00 -1.29
N ASP A 76 0.83 3.52 -2.16
CA ASP A 76 0.84 3.89 -3.55
C ASP A 76 1.03 2.67 -4.45
N THR A 77 0.67 2.83 -5.72
CA THR A 77 0.97 1.88 -6.76
C THR A 77 1.16 2.63 -8.07
N ASN A 78 1.84 2.01 -9.04
CA ASN A 78 2.00 2.61 -10.36
C ASN A 78 0.62 2.79 -11.02
N GLU A 79 0.38 3.95 -11.65
CA GLU A 79 -0.92 4.23 -12.29
C GLU A 79 -1.28 3.21 -13.37
N LYS A 80 -0.26 2.61 -14.01
CA LYS A 80 -0.44 1.59 -15.05
C LYS A 80 -0.79 0.22 -14.49
N ASN A 81 -0.64 0.03 -13.19
CA ASN A 81 -0.95 -1.24 -12.54
C ASN A 81 -2.46 -1.34 -12.23
N ARG A 82 -3.24 -1.55 -13.27
CA ARG A 82 -4.70 -1.61 -13.16
C ARG A 82 -5.19 -2.73 -12.24
N ARG A 83 -4.47 -3.84 -12.23
CA ARG A 83 -4.82 -4.99 -11.39
C ARG A 83 -4.69 -4.64 -9.91
N ALA A 84 -3.60 -4.00 -9.52
CA ALA A 84 -3.39 -3.58 -8.14
C ALA A 84 -4.40 -2.49 -7.73
N ARG A 85 -4.65 -1.52 -8.60
CA ARG A 85 -5.64 -0.46 -8.35
C ARG A 85 -7.03 -1.05 -8.07
N LYS A 86 -7.46 -1.98 -8.92
CA LYS A 86 -8.74 -2.67 -8.75
C LYS A 86 -8.79 -3.49 -7.46
N PHE A 87 -7.70 -4.20 -7.17
CA PHE A 87 -7.59 -5.00 -5.96
C PHE A 87 -7.74 -4.15 -4.69
N TYR A 88 -6.98 -3.06 -4.58
CA TYR A 88 -7.05 -2.18 -3.42
C TYR A 88 -8.42 -1.48 -3.31
N SER A 89 -9.01 -1.09 -4.44
CA SER A 89 -10.35 -0.51 -4.45
C SER A 89 -11.38 -1.47 -3.86
N LYS A 90 -11.30 -2.75 -4.19
CA LYS A 90 -12.18 -3.78 -3.62
C LYS A 90 -11.93 -4.01 -2.14
N MET A 91 -10.73 -3.73 -1.65
CA MET A 91 -10.39 -3.83 -0.23
C MET A 91 -10.80 -2.58 0.57
N GLY A 92 -11.43 -1.61 -0.08
CA GLY A 92 -11.93 -0.41 0.57
C GLY A 92 -10.98 0.79 0.55
N TYR A 93 -9.89 0.74 -0.20
CA TYR A 93 -8.97 1.85 -0.36
C TYR A 93 -9.46 2.82 -1.42
N LYS A 94 -9.37 4.12 -1.13
CA LYS A 94 -9.78 5.18 -2.04
C LYS A 94 -8.57 5.80 -2.70
N GLU A 95 -8.62 5.96 -4.02
CA GLU A 95 -7.61 6.70 -4.76
C GLU A 95 -7.81 8.19 -4.51
N VAL A 96 -6.80 8.86 -3.95
CA VAL A 96 -6.90 10.26 -3.55
C VAL A 96 -6.04 11.20 -4.39
N GLY A 97 -5.21 10.67 -5.27
CA GLY A 97 -4.42 11.48 -6.17
C GLY A 97 -3.40 10.68 -6.95
N ILE A 98 -2.91 11.29 -8.01
CA ILE A 98 -1.82 10.75 -8.82
C ILE A 98 -0.68 11.75 -8.72
N VAL A 99 0.50 11.30 -8.29
CA VAL A 99 1.66 12.15 -8.11
C VAL A 99 2.83 11.69 -8.96
N PRO A 100 3.63 12.62 -9.52
CA PRO A 100 4.82 12.24 -10.26
C PRO A 100 5.89 11.74 -9.29
N CYS A 101 6.66 10.76 -9.74
CA CYS A 101 7.76 10.20 -8.97
C CYS A 101 8.92 9.85 -9.89
N GLU A 102 10.15 10.07 -9.41
CA GLU A 102 11.34 9.55 -10.04
C GLU A 102 11.76 8.30 -9.27
N PHE A 103 11.78 7.16 -9.95
CA PHE A 103 12.09 5.89 -9.32
C PHE A 103 13.35 5.28 -9.96
N ASN A 104 14.40 5.09 -9.16
CA ASN A 104 15.70 4.56 -9.65
C ASN A 104 16.23 5.30 -10.88
N GLY A 105 16.11 6.65 -10.90
CA GLY A 105 16.55 7.45 -12.03
C GLY A 105 15.59 7.45 -13.23
N ILE A 106 14.48 6.73 -13.16
CA ILE A 106 13.45 6.70 -14.21
C ILE A 106 12.46 7.84 -13.96
N ARG A 107 12.38 8.77 -14.91
CA ARG A 107 11.42 9.88 -14.87
C ARG A 107 10.09 9.48 -15.50
N GLY A 108 9.04 10.20 -15.14
CA GLY A 108 7.72 10.02 -15.73
C GLY A 108 6.90 8.90 -15.09
N VAL A 109 7.35 8.33 -13.98
CA VAL A 109 6.56 7.40 -13.20
C VAL A 109 5.47 8.17 -12.48
N GLN A 110 4.22 7.71 -12.61
CA GLN A 110 3.08 8.28 -11.90
C GLN A 110 2.62 7.28 -10.85
N LEU A 111 2.48 7.74 -9.61
CA LEU A 111 1.99 6.94 -8.50
C LEU A 111 0.56 7.32 -8.17
N VAL A 112 -0.31 6.32 -8.08
CA VAL A 112 -1.65 6.50 -7.52
C VAL A 112 -1.55 6.31 -6.01
N CYS A 113 -1.95 7.34 -5.27
CA CYS A 113 -1.98 7.29 -3.81
C CYS A 113 -3.34 6.83 -3.33
N LEU A 114 -3.34 5.91 -2.38
CA LEU A 114 -4.57 5.31 -1.85
C LEU A 114 -4.60 5.47 -0.33
N GLU A 115 -5.80 5.63 0.20
CA GLU A 115 -6.03 5.86 1.62
C GLU A 115 -7.24 5.09 2.11
N LYS A 116 -7.14 4.57 3.34
CA LYS A 116 -8.26 3.94 4.03
C LYS A 116 -8.27 4.36 5.50
N LYS A 117 -9.43 4.70 6.02
CA LYS A 117 -9.64 4.95 7.45
C LYS A 117 -9.98 3.64 8.14
N LEU A 118 -9.29 3.35 9.22
CA LEU A 118 -9.56 2.19 10.07
C LEU A 118 -10.77 2.41 10.99
#